data_38c2fe20bfc0d2c0ca2b5ac97799e136
#
_entry.id   38c2fe20bfc0d2c0ca2b5ac97799e136
#
_cell.length_a   1.000
_cell.length_b   1.000
_cell.length_c   1.000
_cell.angle_alpha   90.00
_cell.angle_beta   90.00
_cell.angle_gamma   90.00
#
_symmetry.space_group_name_H-M   'P 1'
#
loop_
_entity.id
_entity.type
_entity.pdbx_description
1 polymer ?
#
loop_
_entity_poly.entity_id
_entity_poly.type
_entity_poly.pdbx_seq_one_letter_code
_entity_poly.pdbx_strand_id
1 'polypeptide(L)'
;MVRSLIKETTMKKILNWMMAAILVISGTSVLTSCKEAHAQEDNPVQQVSSEELIRTSQSWDGVELPDYFEGRPELVAVKYVFPAGQKLGWHHHPVMNYGILIQGELTIISQDGTEKTVHEGEAVVEMVNTIHHGENRGSRPAVLYMFYLSQEGLPLSVQHPEMPLALPIL
;
A
#
# COMPACT_ATOMS: atom_id res chain seq x y z
N MET A 1 -35.51 -23.81 -32.56
CA MET A 1 -34.41 -24.68 -32.88
C MET A 1 -33.31 -24.73 -31.78
N VAL A 2 -33.54 -24.24 -30.57
CA VAL A 2 -32.56 -24.18 -29.47
C VAL A 2 -32.87 -25.16 -28.32
N ARG A 3 -34.05 -25.79 -28.31
CA ARG A 3 -34.46 -26.74 -27.24
C ARG A 3 -33.99 -28.20 -27.42
N SER A 4 -33.41 -28.56 -28.57
CA SER A 4 -32.97 -29.93 -28.89
C SER A 4 -31.52 -30.23 -28.46
N LEU A 5 -30.67 -29.22 -28.36
CA LEU A 5 -29.24 -29.40 -28.08
C LEU A 5 -28.92 -29.60 -26.55
N ILE A 6 -29.83 -29.18 -25.66
CA ILE A 6 -29.59 -29.26 -24.21
C ILE A 6 -29.92 -30.65 -23.65
N LYS A 7 -30.77 -31.43 -24.32
CA LYS A 7 -31.13 -32.81 -23.88
C LYS A 7 -30.10 -33.85 -24.19
N GLU A 8 -29.28 -33.69 -25.24
CA GLU A 8 -28.29 -34.68 -25.61
C GLU A 8 -27.02 -34.67 -24.75
N THR A 9 -26.65 -33.50 -24.22
CA THR A 9 -25.45 -33.37 -23.39
C THR A 9 -25.65 -33.92 -21.97
N THR A 10 -26.87 -33.93 -21.49
CA THR A 10 -27.22 -34.41 -20.13
C THR A 10 -27.34 -35.93 -20.09
N MET A 11 -27.81 -36.55 -21.19
CA MET A 11 -27.95 -38.00 -21.27
C MET A 11 -26.61 -38.73 -21.43
N LYS A 12 -25.62 -38.11 -22.09
CA LYS A 12 -24.26 -38.71 -22.24
C LYS A 12 -23.48 -38.71 -20.92
N LYS A 13 -23.76 -37.83 -19.99
CA LYS A 13 -23.12 -37.80 -18.65
C LYS A 13 -23.70 -38.85 -17.67
N ILE A 14 -24.95 -39.27 -17.85
CA ILE A 14 -25.57 -40.27 -16.99
C ILE A 14 -25.19 -41.71 -17.39
N LEU A 15 -24.90 -41.95 -18.67
CA LEU A 15 -24.54 -43.28 -19.15
C LEU A 15 -23.08 -43.70 -18.79
N ASN A 16 -22.21 -42.76 -18.47
CA ASN A 16 -20.82 -43.03 -18.09
C ASN A 16 -20.63 -43.38 -16.60
N TRP A 17 -21.70 -43.24 -15.77
CA TRP A 17 -21.66 -43.51 -14.33
C TRP A 17 -22.18 -44.87 -13.94
N MET A 18 -22.75 -45.67 -14.89
CA MET A 18 -23.37 -46.97 -14.62
C MET A 18 -22.55 -48.18 -15.03
N MET A 19 -21.28 -48.02 -15.50
CA MET A 19 -20.46 -49.13 -15.90
C MET A 19 -19.26 -49.46 -15.00
N ALA A 20 -19.29 -49.00 -13.74
CA ALA A 20 -18.22 -49.29 -12.79
C ALA A 20 -18.76 -49.93 -11.50
N ALA A 21 -19.57 -51.00 -11.67
CA ALA A 21 -19.88 -51.85 -10.55
C ALA A 21 -20.13 -53.25 -11.15
N ILE A 22 -19.18 -54.14 -11.05
CA ILE A 22 -19.25 -55.61 -10.81
C ILE A 22 -17.91 -56.21 -11.28
N LEU A 23 -16.99 -56.40 -10.36
CA LEU A 23 -16.15 -57.58 -10.30
C LEU A 23 -15.67 -57.77 -8.85
N VAL A 24 -16.47 -58.51 -8.12
CA VAL A 24 -16.03 -59.20 -6.91
C VAL A 24 -15.54 -60.58 -7.39
N ILE A 25 -14.37 -61.02 -6.98
CA ILE A 25 -14.11 -62.40 -6.52
C ILE A 25 -12.66 -62.58 -6.10
N SER A 26 -12.55 -62.92 -4.84
CA SER A 26 -11.67 -63.90 -4.19
C SER A 26 -10.16 -63.69 -4.15
N GLY A 27 -9.71 -63.47 -2.95
CA GLY A 27 -8.69 -64.33 -2.37
C GLY A 27 -7.27 -63.82 -2.41
N THR A 28 -6.86 -63.37 -1.32
CA THR A 28 -5.63 -63.60 -0.56
C THR A 28 -5.19 -62.34 0.16
N SER A 29 -5.24 -62.42 1.46
CA SER A 29 -4.78 -61.39 2.39
C SER A 29 -3.26 -61.26 2.30
N VAL A 30 -2.79 -60.23 1.59
CA VAL A 30 -1.43 -59.73 1.74
C VAL A 30 -1.55 -58.45 2.56
N LEU A 31 -1.17 -58.52 3.82
CA LEU A 31 -0.99 -57.37 4.67
C LEU A 31 0.21 -56.57 4.15
N THR A 32 -0.03 -55.77 3.15
CA THR A 32 0.95 -54.73 2.75
C THR A 32 0.70 -53.52 3.67
N SER A 33 1.55 -53.42 4.66
CA SER A 33 1.66 -52.20 5.50
C SER A 33 1.99 -51.04 4.57
N CYS A 34 0.98 -50.32 4.09
CA CYS A 34 1.16 -49.04 3.47
C CYS A 34 1.62 -48.07 4.58
N LYS A 35 2.92 -47.91 4.66
CA LYS A 35 3.51 -46.75 5.31
C LYS A 35 3.05 -45.55 4.51
N GLU A 36 2.05 -44.82 4.99
CA GLU A 36 1.71 -43.50 4.47
C GLU A 36 2.97 -42.65 4.62
N ALA A 37 3.69 -42.49 3.52
CA ALA A 37 4.69 -41.45 3.42
C ALA A 37 3.90 -40.11 3.48
N HIS A 38 3.88 -39.49 4.65
CA HIS A 38 3.58 -38.09 4.75
C HIS A 38 4.61 -37.38 3.86
N ALA A 39 4.21 -37.03 2.65
CA ALA A 39 4.88 -36.03 1.87
C ALA A 39 4.79 -34.73 2.69
N GLN A 40 5.88 -34.43 3.40
CA GLN A 40 6.06 -33.14 4.01
C GLN A 40 6.14 -32.18 2.82
N GLU A 41 5.07 -31.41 2.60
CA GLU A 41 5.13 -30.28 1.68
C GLU A 41 6.27 -29.38 2.17
N ASP A 42 7.38 -29.40 1.48
CA ASP A 42 8.44 -28.42 1.63
C ASP A 42 7.84 -27.07 1.24
N ASN A 43 7.26 -26.41 2.24
CA ASN A 43 6.85 -25.02 2.11
C ASN A 43 8.15 -24.22 1.90
N PRO A 44 8.40 -23.64 0.72
CA PRO A 44 9.64 -22.94 0.48
C PRO A 44 9.77 -21.86 1.55
N VAL A 45 10.86 -21.91 2.31
CA VAL A 45 11.17 -20.88 3.31
C VAL A 45 11.21 -19.56 2.54
N GLN A 46 10.21 -18.70 2.77
CA GLN A 46 10.11 -17.41 2.11
C GLN A 46 11.32 -16.58 2.56
N GLN A 47 12.21 -16.29 1.62
CA GLN A 47 13.42 -15.52 1.91
C GLN A 47 13.05 -14.06 2.17
N VAL A 48 13.82 -13.40 3.04
CA VAL A 48 13.70 -11.96 3.26
C VAL A 48 14.06 -11.23 1.96
N SER A 49 13.18 -10.35 1.52
CA SER A 49 13.41 -9.44 0.39
C SER A 49 13.50 -8.00 0.89
N SER A 50 14.22 -7.15 0.16
CA SER A 50 14.31 -5.73 0.44
C SER A 50 14.15 -4.94 -0.87
N GLU A 51 13.49 -3.81 -0.77
CA GLU A 51 13.29 -2.86 -1.84
C GLU A 51 13.65 -1.46 -1.35
N GLU A 52 14.43 -0.70 -2.13
CA GLU A 52 14.73 0.70 -1.85
C GLU A 52 13.62 1.57 -2.46
N LEU A 53 12.76 2.15 -1.63
CA LEU A 53 11.63 2.96 -2.11
C LEU A 53 12.05 4.35 -2.58
N ILE A 54 13.08 4.95 -1.94
CA ILE A 54 13.60 6.27 -2.33
C ILE A 54 15.04 6.43 -1.83
N ARG A 55 15.85 7.10 -2.66
CA ARG A 55 17.19 7.60 -2.29
C ARG A 55 17.38 8.95 -2.97
N THR A 56 17.48 10.03 -2.18
CA THR A 56 17.59 11.39 -2.72
C THR A 56 18.25 12.31 -1.71
N SER A 57 18.87 13.38 -2.21
CA SER A 57 19.29 14.58 -1.45
C SER A 57 18.38 15.77 -1.73
N GLN A 58 17.25 15.57 -2.42
CA GLN A 58 16.31 16.61 -2.81
C GLN A 58 14.89 16.26 -2.35
N SER A 59 14.10 17.28 -2.07
CA SER A 59 12.66 17.17 -1.90
C SER A 59 11.97 16.87 -3.23
N TRP A 60 10.68 16.52 -3.18
CA TRP A 60 9.92 16.11 -4.37
C TRP A 60 9.83 17.17 -5.47
N ASP A 61 10.04 18.45 -5.14
CA ASP A 61 10.07 19.58 -6.07
C ASP A 61 11.47 19.85 -6.65
N GLY A 62 12.49 19.04 -6.29
CA GLY A 62 13.85 19.13 -6.79
C GLY A 62 14.74 20.08 -6.02
N VAL A 63 14.28 20.66 -4.91
CA VAL A 63 15.09 21.54 -4.05
C VAL A 63 16.02 20.69 -3.19
N GLU A 64 17.30 21.07 -3.11
CA GLU A 64 18.31 20.42 -2.25
C GLU A 64 17.87 20.46 -0.78
N LEU A 65 18.00 19.33 -0.09
CA LEU A 65 17.76 19.25 1.34
C LEU A 65 18.85 20.04 2.10
N PRO A 66 18.50 20.71 3.21
CA PRO A 66 19.49 21.40 4.03
C PRO A 66 20.46 20.43 4.71
N ASP A 67 21.57 20.95 5.19
CA ASP A 67 22.47 20.23 6.08
C ASP A 67 21.76 19.77 7.35
N TYR A 68 22.29 18.74 8.00
CA TYR A 68 21.77 18.30 9.31
C TYR A 68 22.01 19.36 10.37
N PHE A 69 21.10 19.44 11.34
CA PHE A 69 21.27 20.31 12.50
C PHE A 69 22.51 19.91 13.32
N GLU A 70 23.18 20.93 13.89
CA GLU A 70 24.31 20.70 14.80
C GLU A 70 23.89 20.29 16.23
N GLY A 71 22.61 20.40 16.56
CA GLY A 71 22.07 20.10 17.88
C GLY A 71 21.77 18.62 18.13
N ARG A 72 21.17 18.33 19.30
CA ARG A 72 20.72 16.98 19.61
C ARG A 72 19.57 16.56 18.69
N PRO A 73 19.71 15.45 17.95
CA PRO A 73 18.65 15.00 17.07
C PRO A 73 17.41 14.54 17.85
N GLU A 74 16.24 14.87 17.34
CA GLU A 74 14.93 14.35 17.76
C GLU A 74 14.27 13.70 16.54
N LEU A 75 13.93 12.42 16.66
CA LEU A 75 13.24 11.67 15.60
C LEU A 75 11.78 11.51 15.99
N VAL A 76 10.88 11.96 15.13
CA VAL A 76 9.43 11.85 15.37
C VAL A 76 8.77 11.11 14.23
N ALA A 77 7.93 10.14 14.55
CA ALA A 77 7.08 9.44 13.61
C ALA A 77 5.61 9.81 13.85
N VAL A 78 4.92 10.23 12.78
CA VAL A 78 3.50 10.62 12.85
C VAL A 78 2.71 9.81 11.84
N LYS A 79 1.57 9.29 12.26
CA LYS A 79 0.58 8.69 11.37
C LYS A 79 -0.51 9.71 11.07
N TYR A 80 -0.65 10.07 9.81
CA TYR A 80 -1.77 10.87 9.32
C TYR A 80 -2.83 9.96 8.68
N VAL A 81 -4.10 10.28 8.93
CA VAL A 81 -5.24 9.68 8.25
C VAL A 81 -6.05 10.81 7.63
N PHE A 82 -6.11 10.84 6.31
CA PHE A 82 -6.90 11.81 5.56
C PHE A 82 -8.18 11.12 5.08
N PRO A 83 -9.35 11.41 5.66
CA PRO A 83 -10.60 10.96 5.07
C PRO A 83 -10.73 11.44 3.61
N ALA A 84 -11.56 10.76 2.82
CA ALA A 84 -11.83 11.17 1.43
C ALA A 84 -12.28 12.64 1.37
N GLY A 85 -11.70 13.43 0.48
CA GLY A 85 -12.00 14.84 0.28
C GLY A 85 -11.45 15.79 1.36
N GLN A 86 -10.73 15.29 2.36
CA GLN A 86 -10.15 16.14 3.41
C GLN A 86 -8.75 16.62 3.06
N LYS A 87 -8.40 17.79 3.59
CA LYS A 87 -7.12 18.46 3.40
C LYS A 87 -6.62 19.10 4.68
N LEU A 88 -5.29 19.23 4.79
CA LEU A 88 -4.64 20.01 5.84
C LEU A 88 -4.70 21.52 5.51
N GLY A 89 -4.52 22.35 6.53
CA GLY A 89 -4.24 23.77 6.33
C GLY A 89 -2.86 24.00 5.69
N TRP A 90 -2.67 25.18 5.12
CA TRP A 90 -1.36 25.63 4.65
C TRP A 90 -0.34 25.64 5.79
N HIS A 91 0.80 25.03 5.58
CA HIS A 91 1.88 24.95 6.56
C HIS A 91 3.22 24.77 5.87
N HIS A 92 4.31 24.92 6.63
CA HIS A 92 5.63 24.51 6.20
C HIS A 92 6.30 23.69 7.31
N HIS A 93 7.32 22.93 6.92
CA HIS A 93 8.18 22.19 7.85
C HIS A 93 9.53 22.88 7.96
N PRO A 94 9.96 23.35 9.14
CA PRO A 94 11.32 23.88 9.33
C PRO A 94 12.38 22.77 9.45
N VAL A 95 11.97 21.51 9.38
CA VAL A 95 12.81 20.32 9.57
C VAL A 95 12.62 19.38 8.39
N MET A 96 13.64 18.58 8.07
CA MET A 96 13.53 17.52 7.06
C MET A 96 12.53 16.48 7.47
N ASN A 97 11.74 16.02 6.50
CA ASN A 97 10.81 14.93 6.71
C ASN A 97 10.63 14.10 5.42
N TYR A 98 10.30 12.85 5.61
CA TYR A 98 9.94 11.94 4.53
C TYR A 98 8.86 10.98 5.00
N GLY A 99 8.08 10.47 4.08
CA GLY A 99 6.97 9.60 4.42
C GLY A 99 6.77 8.46 3.43
N ILE A 100 5.93 7.52 3.83
CA ILE A 100 5.47 6.42 2.99
C ILE A 100 3.96 6.41 3.05
N LEU A 101 3.31 6.49 1.88
CA LEU A 101 1.88 6.34 1.78
C LEU A 101 1.53 4.85 1.76
N ILE A 102 0.89 4.36 2.82
CA ILE A 102 0.57 2.94 2.96
C ILE A 102 -0.86 2.58 2.54
N GLN A 103 -1.68 3.58 2.24
CA GLN A 103 -3.04 3.39 1.73
C GLN A 103 -3.52 4.63 1.00
N GLY A 104 -4.18 4.42 -0.15
CA GLY A 104 -4.88 5.46 -0.89
C GLY A 104 -3.97 6.30 -1.78
N GLU A 105 -4.33 7.58 -1.94
CA GLU A 105 -3.56 8.59 -2.66
C GLU A 105 -3.60 9.92 -1.90
N LEU A 106 -2.54 10.69 -2.01
CA LEU A 106 -2.43 12.00 -1.40
C LEU A 106 -1.77 12.97 -2.38
N THR A 107 -2.38 14.13 -2.60
CA THR A 107 -1.79 15.20 -3.41
C THR A 107 -1.23 16.27 -2.50
N ILE A 108 0.06 16.58 -2.68
CA ILE A 108 0.76 17.66 -2.00
C ILE A 108 0.80 18.85 -2.97
N ILE A 109 0.37 20.02 -2.50
CA ILE A 109 0.28 21.23 -3.30
C ILE A 109 1.13 22.33 -2.65
N SER A 110 2.11 22.84 -3.38
CA SER A 110 2.91 23.99 -2.98
C SER A 110 2.14 25.31 -3.17
N GLN A 111 2.54 26.36 -2.46
CA GLN A 111 1.94 27.68 -2.57
C GLN A 111 2.00 28.29 -4.00
N ASP A 112 2.93 27.86 -4.84
CA ASP A 112 3.07 28.29 -6.23
C ASP A 112 2.17 27.48 -7.20
N GLY A 113 1.42 26.51 -6.67
CA GLY A 113 0.52 25.65 -7.45
C GLY A 113 1.18 24.40 -8.03
N THR A 114 2.47 24.16 -7.77
CA THR A 114 3.10 22.88 -8.14
C THR A 114 2.53 21.74 -7.31
N GLU A 115 2.22 20.62 -7.94
CA GLU A 115 1.56 19.47 -7.31
C GLU A 115 2.36 18.18 -7.46
N LYS A 116 2.31 17.33 -6.44
CA LYS A 116 2.80 15.96 -6.45
C LYS A 116 1.73 15.03 -5.88
N THR A 117 1.27 14.09 -6.67
CA THR A 117 0.45 12.99 -6.15
C THR A 117 1.33 11.82 -5.79
N VAL A 118 1.14 11.29 -4.59
CA VAL A 118 1.80 10.11 -4.02
C VAL A 118 0.77 8.99 -3.96
N HIS A 119 1.13 7.80 -4.43
CA HIS A 119 0.27 6.62 -4.43
C HIS A 119 0.67 5.60 -3.36
N GLU A 120 -0.22 4.68 -3.08
CA GLU A 120 0.01 3.59 -2.12
C GLU A 120 1.31 2.82 -2.44
N GLY A 121 2.17 2.68 -1.43
CA GLY A 121 3.50 2.06 -1.55
C GLY A 121 4.63 3.04 -1.90
N GLU A 122 4.32 4.27 -2.34
CA GLU A 122 5.34 5.26 -2.69
C GLU A 122 5.85 6.02 -1.47
N ALA A 123 7.15 6.37 -1.53
CA ALA A 123 7.79 7.26 -0.58
C ALA A 123 7.88 8.68 -1.16
N VAL A 124 7.86 9.67 -0.27
CA VAL A 124 8.01 11.09 -0.61
C VAL A 124 8.92 11.78 0.40
N VAL A 125 9.79 12.67 -0.07
CA VAL A 125 10.53 13.64 0.76
C VAL A 125 9.88 14.99 0.57
N GLU A 126 9.34 15.57 1.64
CA GLU A 126 8.66 16.87 1.57
C GLU A 126 9.63 18.05 1.56
N MET A 127 9.09 19.18 1.17
CA MET A 127 9.82 20.44 1.11
C MET A 127 10.12 21.01 2.49
N VAL A 128 11.32 21.53 2.68
CA VAL A 128 11.72 22.24 3.90
C VAL A 128 11.51 23.76 3.69
N ASN A 129 10.87 24.41 4.65
CA ASN A 129 10.55 25.85 4.64
C ASN A 129 9.70 26.35 3.46
N THR A 130 9.11 25.47 2.67
CA THR A 130 8.18 25.83 1.59
C THR A 130 6.74 25.60 2.05
N ILE A 131 5.89 26.61 1.88
CA ILE A 131 4.47 26.54 2.28
C ILE A 131 3.73 25.62 1.31
N HIS A 132 3.02 24.65 1.88
CA HIS A 132 2.26 23.66 1.15
C HIS A 132 1.08 23.13 1.98
N HIS A 133 0.26 22.30 1.37
CA HIS A 133 -0.73 21.48 2.07
C HIS A 133 -0.90 20.14 1.38
N GLY A 134 -1.37 19.14 2.12
CA GLY A 134 -1.77 17.83 1.56
C GLY A 134 -3.28 17.72 1.50
N GLU A 135 -3.81 17.10 0.44
CA GLU A 135 -5.24 16.78 0.31
C GLU A 135 -5.46 15.39 -0.27
N ASN A 136 -6.47 14.70 0.24
CA ASN A 136 -6.93 13.44 -0.30
C ASN A 136 -8.05 13.71 -1.32
N ARG A 137 -7.73 13.65 -2.61
CA ARG A 137 -8.68 13.78 -3.73
C ARG A 137 -9.36 12.47 -4.08
N GLY A 138 -8.91 11.36 -3.47
CA GLY A 138 -9.46 10.03 -3.68
C GLY A 138 -10.79 9.78 -2.98
N SER A 139 -11.39 8.63 -3.26
CA SER A 139 -12.67 8.19 -2.69
C SER A 139 -12.53 7.34 -1.42
N ARG A 140 -11.30 6.99 -1.03
CA ARG A 140 -10.96 6.20 0.15
C ARG A 140 -10.08 7.01 1.10
N PRO A 141 -10.02 6.69 2.39
CA PRO A 141 -9.03 7.29 3.29
C PRO A 141 -7.60 7.06 2.80
N ALA A 142 -6.77 8.09 2.88
CA ALA A 142 -5.33 7.98 2.67
C ALA A 142 -4.63 7.88 4.03
N VAL A 143 -3.61 7.00 4.13
CA VAL A 143 -2.84 6.78 5.36
C VAL A 143 -1.36 6.98 5.06
N LEU A 144 -0.78 8.00 5.68
CA LEU A 144 0.60 8.41 5.51
C LEU A 144 1.36 8.26 6.82
N TYR A 145 2.51 7.61 6.78
CA TYR A 145 3.48 7.62 7.87
C TYR A 145 4.58 8.61 7.52
N MET A 146 4.73 9.66 8.34
CA MET A 146 5.77 10.67 8.21
C MET A 146 6.83 10.52 9.29
N PHE A 147 8.07 10.67 8.91
CA PHE A 147 9.25 10.64 9.76
C PHE A 147 9.97 11.98 9.68
N TYR A 148 10.11 12.63 10.81
CA TYR A 148 10.75 13.93 10.93
C TYR A 148 12.15 13.76 11.53
N LEU A 149 13.14 14.34 10.86
CA LEU A 149 14.50 14.49 11.36
C LEU A 149 14.59 15.89 11.95
N SER A 150 14.32 16.00 13.23
CA SER A 150 14.22 17.26 13.96
C SER A 150 15.36 17.44 14.96
N GLN A 151 15.34 18.56 15.64
CA GLN A 151 16.16 18.88 16.79
C GLN A 151 15.26 19.22 17.96
N GLU A 152 15.68 18.87 19.18
CA GLU A 152 14.94 19.17 20.40
C GLU A 152 14.55 20.66 20.48
N GLY A 153 13.26 20.92 20.65
CA GLY A 153 12.68 22.26 20.74
C GLY A 153 12.26 22.92 19.43
N LEU A 154 12.48 22.29 18.28
CA LEU A 154 11.97 22.79 17.00
C LEU A 154 10.54 22.27 16.72
N PRO A 155 9.64 23.12 16.18
CA PRO A 155 8.33 22.65 15.76
C PRO A 155 8.47 21.78 14.49
N LEU A 156 7.65 20.73 14.39
CA LEU A 156 7.60 19.89 13.19
C LEU A 156 6.89 20.59 12.03
N SER A 157 6.00 21.53 12.33
CA SER A 157 5.18 22.23 11.35
C SER A 157 4.80 23.61 11.89
N VAL A 158 4.75 24.61 10.99
CA VAL A 158 4.27 25.96 11.26
C VAL A 158 3.07 26.23 10.36
N GLN A 159 1.94 26.59 10.95
CA GLN A 159 0.68 26.81 10.26
C GLN A 159 0.60 28.23 9.67
N HIS A 160 -0.09 28.36 8.52
CA HIS A 160 -0.35 29.62 7.80
C HIS A 160 -1.87 29.84 7.64
N PRO A 161 -2.59 30.15 8.75
CA PRO A 161 -4.05 30.31 8.71
C PRO A 161 -4.50 31.53 7.89
N GLU A 162 -3.61 32.46 7.58
CA GLU A 162 -3.85 33.62 6.72
C GLU A 162 -4.01 33.23 5.24
N MET A 163 -3.55 32.05 4.85
CA MET A 163 -3.69 31.55 3.48
C MET A 163 -5.01 30.76 3.34
N PRO A 164 -5.97 31.26 2.55
CA PRO A 164 -7.21 30.53 2.34
C PRO A 164 -6.95 29.27 1.51
N LEU A 165 -7.49 28.14 1.96
CA LEU A 165 -7.60 26.96 1.10
C LEU A 165 -8.64 27.28 0.02
N ALA A 166 -8.30 27.09 -1.25
CA ALA A 166 -9.26 27.23 -2.32
C ALA A 166 -10.51 26.38 -2.01
N LEU A 167 -11.69 26.98 -2.16
CA LEU A 167 -12.94 26.22 -2.04
C LEU A 167 -12.95 25.11 -3.11
N PRO A 168 -13.48 23.92 -2.80
CA PRO A 168 -13.66 22.90 -3.82
C PRO A 168 -14.47 23.49 -4.97
N ILE A 169 -14.00 23.30 -6.20
CA ILE A 169 -14.79 23.62 -7.39
C ILE A 169 -15.98 22.67 -7.37
N LEU A 170 -17.20 23.24 -7.18
CA LEU A 170 -18.46 22.50 -7.19
C LEU A 170 -18.78 21.94 -8.57
#